data_22d8f9446e97eff6548cd54c8994ae9d
#
_entry.id   22d8f9446e97eff6548cd54c8994ae9d
#
_cell.length_a   1.000
_cell.length_b   1.000
_cell.length_c   1.000
_cell.angle_alpha   90.00
_cell.angle_beta   90.00
_cell.angle_gamma   90.00
#
_symmetry.space_group_name_H-M   'P 1'
#
loop_
_entity.id
_entity.type
_entity.pdbx_description
1 polymer ?
#
loop_
_entity_poly.entity_id
_entity_poly.type
_entity_poly.pdbx_seq_one_letter_code
_entity_poly.pdbx_strand_id
1 'polypeptide(L)'
;MNENFLQDNPLKLFDDFVQIPDQAFEDGRDITEINSLIETIMNSEDFVRVLVDSRENNPQEFNHYDKQFDEWVDQARKNVFGTGKKKEMILSFMSRCQNMFKEIKETNGYFQKVPIKFCKVTPDAIIPAYQSIGDAGADIYSNEDAVVKPGETMIIHTGVKMIIPGGYRISVVPRSGMSLKTGIRVANAPGTVDCTYRNEVGVIVWNTGSEPYVIKKGDRIAQMILEQTPKMQAQEISEEEFEKYSTDRGAGFGSSGR
;
A
#
# COMPACT_ATOMS: atom_id res chain seq x y z
N MET A 1 3.76 19.01 17.34
CA MET A 1 3.35 17.88 18.19
C MET A 1 4.59 17.08 18.53
N ASN A 2 4.78 16.74 19.80
CA ASN A 2 6.00 16.05 20.26
C ASN A 2 6.04 14.61 19.74
N GLU A 3 7.19 14.18 19.23
CA GLU A 3 7.45 12.81 18.72
C GLU A 3 7.30 11.69 19.77
N ASN A 4 7.01 12.01 21.01
CA ASN A 4 6.80 11.05 22.10
C ASN A 4 5.34 10.61 22.29
N PHE A 5 4.42 11.06 21.45
CA PHE A 5 2.98 10.77 21.59
C PHE A 5 2.60 9.32 21.27
N LEU A 6 3.46 8.58 20.55
CA LEU A 6 3.17 7.24 20.04
C LEU A 6 3.65 6.09 20.96
N GLN A 7 4.31 6.39 22.10
CA GLN A 7 4.96 5.34 22.91
C GLN A 7 4.11 4.74 24.03
N ASP A 8 3.06 5.41 24.51
CA ASP A 8 2.40 4.98 25.76
C ASP A 8 1.08 4.20 25.64
N ASN A 9 0.29 4.40 24.68
CA ASN A 9 -0.86 3.55 24.28
C ASN A 9 -1.49 4.11 22.99
N PRO A 10 -1.35 3.44 21.87
CA PRO A 10 -1.85 3.95 20.59
C PRO A 10 -3.35 4.15 20.53
N LEU A 11 -4.11 3.42 21.34
CA LEU A 11 -5.57 3.52 21.39
C LEU A 11 -6.07 4.66 22.30
N LYS A 12 -5.25 5.12 23.24
CA LYS A 12 -5.53 6.36 24.01
C LYS A 12 -5.54 7.60 23.10
N LEU A 13 -4.88 7.54 21.96
CA LEU A 13 -5.02 8.52 20.88
C LEU A 13 -6.48 8.69 20.43
N PHE A 14 -7.32 7.67 20.52
CA PHE A 14 -8.73 7.79 20.17
C PHE A 14 -9.52 8.69 21.12
N ASP A 15 -9.26 8.63 22.40
CA ASP A 15 -9.91 9.50 23.38
C ASP A 15 -9.53 10.96 23.14
N ASP A 16 -8.25 11.22 22.83
CA ASP A 16 -7.77 12.53 22.46
C ASP A 16 -8.30 12.95 21.07
N PHE A 17 -8.45 12.02 20.17
CA PHE A 17 -8.86 12.23 18.78
C PHE A 17 -10.32 12.66 18.64
N VAL A 18 -11.22 12.09 19.44
CA VAL A 18 -12.64 12.46 19.45
C VAL A 18 -12.85 13.86 20.03
N GLN A 19 -11.92 14.32 20.87
CA GLN A 19 -11.96 15.67 21.45
C GLN A 19 -11.38 16.74 20.52
N ILE A 20 -10.55 16.38 19.53
CA ILE A 20 -9.91 17.32 18.60
C ILE A 20 -10.90 18.25 17.89
N PRO A 21 -12.04 17.77 17.32
CA PRO A 21 -12.99 18.67 16.69
C PRO A 21 -13.58 19.70 17.67
N ASP A 22 -13.91 19.27 18.87
CA ASP A 22 -14.47 20.18 19.88
C ASP A 22 -13.44 21.19 20.34
N GLN A 23 -12.23 20.77 20.66
CA GLN A 23 -11.16 21.65 21.09
C GLN A 23 -10.73 22.63 20.00
N ALA A 24 -10.65 22.19 18.74
CA ALA A 24 -10.32 23.06 17.61
C ALA A 24 -11.39 24.12 17.35
N PHE A 25 -12.67 23.82 17.60
CA PHE A 25 -13.75 24.80 17.56
C PHE A 25 -13.67 25.80 18.71
N GLU A 26 -13.33 25.35 19.93
CA GLU A 26 -13.10 26.20 21.09
C GLU A 26 -11.90 27.12 20.88
N ASP A 27 -10.84 26.65 20.21
CA ASP A 27 -9.66 27.42 19.83
C ASP A 27 -9.90 28.40 18.65
N GLY A 28 -11.13 28.44 18.11
CA GLY A 28 -11.53 29.38 17.05
C GLY A 28 -10.99 29.03 15.66
N ARG A 29 -10.56 27.80 15.42
CA ARG A 29 -10.13 27.35 14.08
C ARG A 29 -11.32 27.26 13.13
N ASP A 30 -11.08 27.56 11.86
CA ASP A 30 -12.12 27.44 10.87
C ASP A 30 -12.35 25.97 10.47
N ILE A 31 -13.53 25.70 9.86
CA ILE A 31 -13.94 24.35 9.45
C ILE A 31 -12.95 23.72 8.45
N THR A 32 -12.32 24.55 7.61
CA THR A 32 -11.36 24.09 6.58
C THR A 32 -10.08 23.59 7.22
N GLU A 33 -9.58 24.32 8.23
CA GLU A 33 -8.39 23.91 9.00
C GLU A 33 -8.65 22.62 9.79
N ILE A 34 -9.84 22.49 10.38
CA ILE A 34 -10.23 21.30 11.13
C ILE A 34 -10.34 20.08 10.21
N ASN A 35 -10.97 20.23 9.04
CA ASN A 35 -11.03 19.14 8.06
C ASN A 35 -9.64 18.73 7.57
N SER A 36 -8.75 19.67 7.29
CA SER A 36 -7.38 19.39 6.89
C SER A 36 -6.62 18.64 7.97
N LEU A 37 -6.80 19.00 9.23
CA LEU A 37 -6.20 18.30 10.37
C LEU A 37 -6.72 16.85 10.47
N ILE A 38 -8.03 16.67 10.40
CA ILE A 38 -8.68 15.36 10.42
C ILE A 38 -8.17 14.49 9.27
N GLU A 39 -8.08 15.04 8.06
CA GLU A 39 -7.56 14.30 6.90
C GLU A 39 -6.09 13.92 7.07
N THR A 40 -5.27 14.82 7.58
CA THR A 40 -3.86 14.55 7.84
C THR A 40 -3.69 13.38 8.80
N ILE A 41 -4.50 13.34 9.84
CA ILE A 41 -4.42 12.30 10.86
C ILE A 41 -4.98 10.96 10.33
N MET A 42 -6.15 10.97 9.69
CA MET A 42 -6.80 9.78 9.12
C MET A 42 -5.96 9.11 8.04
N ASN A 43 -5.17 9.91 7.31
CA ASN A 43 -4.27 9.41 6.26
C ASN A 43 -2.85 9.16 6.79
N SER A 44 -2.58 9.36 8.09
CA SER A 44 -1.28 9.02 8.65
C SER A 44 -1.10 7.50 8.70
N GLU A 45 0.02 7.03 8.17
CA GLU A 45 0.39 5.61 8.25
C GLU A 45 0.43 5.11 9.70
N ASP A 46 0.84 5.98 10.62
CA ASP A 46 0.93 5.67 12.03
C ASP A 46 -0.43 5.36 12.64
N PHE A 47 -1.48 6.11 12.30
CA PHE A 47 -2.82 5.88 12.81
C PHE A 47 -3.41 4.54 12.34
N VAL A 48 -3.30 4.27 11.05
CA VAL A 48 -3.81 3.00 10.48
C VAL A 48 -2.99 1.81 10.99
N ARG A 49 -1.65 1.95 11.08
CA ARG A 49 -0.76 0.93 11.63
C ARG A 49 -1.13 0.58 13.06
N VAL A 50 -1.39 1.59 13.88
CA VAL A 50 -1.80 1.42 15.28
C VAL A 50 -3.11 0.64 15.39
N LEU A 51 -4.10 0.92 14.55
CA LEU A 51 -5.37 0.19 14.53
C LEU A 51 -5.20 -1.28 14.15
N VAL A 52 -4.40 -1.53 13.12
CA VAL A 52 -4.11 -2.89 12.67
C VAL A 52 -3.32 -3.66 13.73
N ASP A 53 -2.27 -3.05 14.29
CA ASP A 53 -1.46 -3.65 15.34
C ASP A 53 -2.28 -3.92 16.62
N SER A 54 -3.18 -3.02 16.98
CA SER A 54 -4.09 -3.20 18.13
C SER A 54 -5.03 -4.37 17.92
N ARG A 55 -5.58 -4.53 16.73
CA ARG A 55 -6.43 -5.67 16.42
C ARG A 55 -5.68 -7.02 16.53
N GLU A 56 -4.43 -7.06 16.03
CA GLU A 56 -3.61 -8.28 16.07
C GLU A 56 -3.13 -8.61 17.49
N ASN A 57 -2.70 -7.59 18.25
CA ASN A 57 -2.02 -7.77 19.52
C ASN A 57 -2.92 -7.54 20.74
N ASN A 58 -4.00 -6.78 20.61
CA ASN A 58 -4.96 -6.50 21.67
C ASN A 58 -6.41 -6.45 21.15
N PRO A 59 -6.97 -7.58 20.68
CA PRO A 59 -8.30 -7.62 20.05
C PRO A 59 -9.44 -7.20 20.99
N GLN A 60 -9.26 -7.32 22.31
CA GLN A 60 -10.29 -6.88 23.28
C GLN A 60 -10.39 -5.36 23.30
N GLU A 61 -9.27 -4.66 23.31
CA GLU A 61 -9.20 -3.21 23.28
C GLU A 61 -9.67 -2.67 21.93
N PHE A 62 -9.26 -3.29 20.84
CA PHE A 62 -9.76 -2.95 19.50
C PHE A 62 -11.30 -3.04 19.43
N ASN A 63 -11.89 -4.14 19.90
CA ASN A 63 -13.35 -4.32 19.92
C ASN A 63 -14.06 -3.33 20.85
N HIS A 64 -13.41 -2.90 21.94
CA HIS A 64 -13.94 -1.88 22.84
C HIS A 64 -14.08 -0.54 22.10
N TYR A 65 -13.03 -0.07 21.43
CA TYR A 65 -13.06 1.19 20.65
C TYR A 65 -14.02 1.14 19.48
N ASP A 66 -14.08 0.03 18.75
CA ASP A 66 -15.04 -0.15 17.68
C ASP A 66 -16.50 0.01 18.16
N LYS A 67 -16.85 -0.62 19.28
CA LYS A 67 -18.17 -0.45 19.88
C LYS A 67 -18.42 0.97 20.38
N GLN A 68 -17.42 1.61 20.95
CA GLN A 68 -17.49 2.98 21.41
C GLN A 68 -17.73 3.97 20.23
N PHE A 69 -17.10 3.73 19.06
CA PHE A 69 -17.38 4.51 17.86
C PHE A 69 -18.82 4.37 17.38
N ASP A 70 -19.38 3.16 17.40
CA ASP A 70 -20.78 2.94 17.05
C ASP A 70 -21.72 3.73 18.00
N GLU A 71 -21.44 3.71 19.28
CA GLU A 71 -22.20 4.47 20.28
C GLU A 71 -22.10 6.00 20.05
N TRP A 72 -20.91 6.51 19.70
CA TRP A 72 -20.70 7.93 19.41
C TRP A 72 -21.43 8.39 18.14
N VAL A 73 -21.41 7.58 17.10
CA VAL A 73 -22.16 7.86 15.87
C VAL A 73 -23.67 7.94 16.16
N ASP A 74 -24.19 7.04 16.97
CA ASP A 74 -25.59 7.06 17.38
C ASP A 74 -25.94 8.27 18.23
N GLN A 75 -25.06 8.68 19.14
CA GLN A 75 -25.22 9.91 19.92
C GLN A 75 -25.17 11.16 19.03
N ALA A 76 -24.24 11.22 18.07
CA ALA A 76 -24.14 12.34 17.13
C ALA A 76 -25.41 12.45 16.27
N ARG A 77 -25.97 11.33 15.83
CA ARG A 77 -27.27 11.31 15.10
C ARG A 77 -28.43 11.84 15.95
N LYS A 78 -28.40 11.62 17.27
CA LYS A 78 -29.42 12.08 18.23
C LYS A 78 -29.25 13.55 18.68
N ASN A 79 -28.43 14.34 18.01
CA ASN A 79 -28.20 15.77 18.26
C ASN A 79 -27.41 16.14 19.52
N VAL A 80 -26.65 15.22 20.10
CA VAL A 80 -25.85 15.49 21.30
C VAL A 80 -24.74 16.53 21.04
N PHE A 81 -24.23 16.59 19.80
CA PHE A 81 -23.10 17.47 19.42
C PHE A 81 -23.50 18.77 18.70
N GLY A 82 -24.73 19.25 18.88
CA GLY A 82 -25.20 20.52 18.29
C GLY A 82 -25.83 20.35 16.90
N THR A 83 -25.97 21.48 16.18
CA THR A 83 -26.64 21.54 14.87
C THR A 83 -25.76 22.21 13.80
N GLY A 84 -26.15 22.10 12.53
CA GLY A 84 -25.49 22.78 11.42
C GLY A 84 -24.17 22.13 10.98
N LYS A 85 -23.26 22.94 10.42
CA LYS A 85 -22.01 22.46 9.80
C LYS A 85 -21.09 21.66 10.74
N LYS A 86 -21.05 22.03 12.04
CA LYS A 86 -20.29 21.30 13.06
C LYS A 86 -20.78 19.85 13.17
N LYS A 87 -22.09 19.66 13.24
CA LYS A 87 -22.70 18.32 13.32
C LYS A 87 -22.39 17.48 12.08
N GLU A 88 -22.53 18.07 10.89
CA GLU A 88 -22.24 17.37 9.61
C GLU A 88 -20.78 16.92 9.55
N MET A 89 -19.85 17.74 10.00
CA MET A 89 -18.43 17.43 10.03
C MET A 89 -18.10 16.30 11.01
N ILE A 90 -18.64 16.35 12.23
CA ILE A 90 -18.46 15.31 13.24
C ILE A 90 -19.04 13.98 12.74
N LEU A 91 -20.24 13.99 12.13
CA LEU A 91 -20.84 12.79 11.56
C LEU A 91 -20.03 12.23 10.39
N SER A 92 -19.49 13.08 9.53
CA SER A 92 -18.62 12.64 8.42
C SER A 92 -17.36 11.98 8.94
N PHE A 93 -16.71 12.59 9.93
CA PHE A 93 -15.52 12.02 10.57
C PHE A 93 -15.81 10.65 11.21
N MET A 94 -16.86 10.59 12.05
CA MET A 94 -17.23 9.35 12.73
C MET A 94 -17.61 8.24 11.76
N SER A 95 -18.31 8.55 10.65
CA SER A 95 -18.63 7.58 9.61
C SER A 95 -17.38 7.06 8.89
N ARG A 96 -16.38 7.90 8.68
CA ARG A 96 -15.09 7.47 8.11
C ARG A 96 -14.34 6.54 9.06
N CYS A 97 -14.32 6.84 10.36
CA CYS A 97 -13.74 5.96 11.37
C CYS A 97 -14.47 4.61 11.41
N GLN A 98 -15.80 4.58 11.41
CA GLN A 98 -16.57 3.32 11.36
C GLN A 98 -16.23 2.49 10.13
N ASN A 99 -16.15 3.11 8.96
CA ASN A 99 -15.76 2.41 7.73
C ASN A 99 -14.36 1.81 7.85
N MET A 100 -13.42 2.55 8.42
CA MET A 100 -12.05 2.07 8.64
C MET A 100 -12.02 0.87 9.60
N PHE A 101 -12.73 0.94 10.73
CA PHE A 101 -12.85 -0.21 11.66
C PHE A 101 -13.50 -1.41 10.98
N LYS A 102 -14.53 -1.18 10.17
CA LYS A 102 -15.20 -2.22 9.39
C LYS A 102 -14.24 -2.87 8.40
N GLU A 103 -13.49 -2.07 7.62
CA GLU A 103 -12.48 -2.56 6.71
C GLU A 103 -11.40 -3.37 7.42
N ILE A 104 -10.90 -2.89 8.55
CA ILE A 104 -9.92 -3.61 9.37
C ILE A 104 -10.50 -4.94 9.89
N LYS A 105 -11.78 -5.01 10.25
CA LYS A 105 -12.46 -6.24 10.67
C LYS A 105 -12.64 -7.22 9.52
N GLU A 106 -13.12 -6.73 8.37
CA GLU A 106 -13.41 -7.55 7.19
C GLU A 106 -12.13 -8.08 6.54
N THR A 107 -11.01 -7.36 6.68
CA THR A 107 -9.68 -7.78 6.22
C THR A 107 -9.02 -8.84 7.11
N ASN A 108 -9.80 -9.56 7.92
CA ASN A 108 -9.30 -10.60 8.82
C ASN A 108 -8.49 -11.67 8.07
N GLY A 109 -7.18 -11.55 8.13
CA GLY A 109 -6.24 -12.44 7.43
C GLY A 109 -5.75 -11.94 6.07
N TYR A 110 -6.14 -10.74 5.64
CA TYR A 110 -5.72 -10.18 4.34
C TYR A 110 -4.25 -9.77 4.29
N PHE A 111 -3.67 -9.39 5.42
CA PHE A 111 -2.28 -8.93 5.43
C PHE A 111 -1.38 -9.91 6.19
N GLN A 112 -1.12 -11.06 5.55
CA GLN A 112 -0.02 -11.89 5.99
C GLN A 112 1.27 -11.08 5.89
N LYS A 113 1.79 -10.61 7.02
CA LYS A 113 3.08 -9.91 7.06
C LYS A 113 4.21 -10.90 6.85
N VAL A 114 4.88 -10.80 5.73
CA VAL A 114 6.08 -11.58 5.44
C VAL A 114 7.29 -10.66 5.59
N PRO A 115 8.21 -10.91 6.53
CA PRO A 115 9.33 -10.02 6.79
C PRO A 115 10.32 -10.03 5.62
N ILE A 116 10.45 -8.90 4.93
CA ILE A 116 11.49 -8.65 3.93
C ILE A 116 12.55 -7.76 4.58
N LYS A 117 13.81 -8.21 4.59
CA LYS A 117 14.89 -7.39 5.14
C LYS A 117 15.55 -6.60 4.01
N PHE A 118 15.71 -5.31 4.23
CA PHE A 118 16.37 -4.41 3.28
C PHE A 118 17.74 -3.97 3.81
N CYS A 119 18.69 -3.80 2.88
CA CYS A 119 19.97 -3.18 3.13
C CYS A 119 20.16 -2.03 2.15
N LYS A 120 20.43 -0.84 2.63
CA LYS A 120 20.77 0.32 1.81
C LYS A 120 22.19 0.19 1.29
N VAL A 121 22.40 0.39 -0.01
CA VAL A 121 23.72 0.44 -0.66
C VAL A 121 24.35 1.82 -0.42
N THR A 122 23.50 2.87 -0.42
CA THR A 122 23.89 4.24 -0.08
C THR A 122 23.01 4.74 1.07
N PRO A 123 23.52 5.64 1.95
CA PRO A 123 22.76 6.10 3.12
C PRO A 123 21.42 6.76 2.78
N ASP A 124 21.35 7.39 1.62
CA ASP A 124 20.20 8.15 1.13
C ASP A 124 19.24 7.33 0.24
N ALA A 125 19.52 6.04 0.02
CA ALA A 125 18.59 5.16 -0.64
C ALA A 125 17.26 5.07 0.11
N ILE A 126 16.15 5.01 -0.61
CA ILE A 126 14.81 4.95 -0.05
C ILE A 126 14.33 3.49 -0.07
N ILE A 127 13.98 2.96 1.10
CA ILE A 127 13.40 1.62 1.19
C ILE A 127 12.00 1.65 0.57
N PRO A 128 11.66 0.67 -0.30
CA PRO A 128 10.33 0.56 -0.88
C PRO A 128 9.23 0.54 0.17
N ALA A 129 8.16 1.29 -0.08
CA ALA A 129 7.06 1.45 0.87
C ALA A 129 5.70 1.44 0.17
N TYR A 130 4.69 0.91 0.87
CA TYR A 130 3.29 1.08 0.48
C TYR A 130 2.86 2.51 0.80
N GLN A 131 2.10 3.15 -0.09
CA GLN A 131 1.59 4.49 0.14
C GLN A 131 0.27 4.47 0.91
N SER A 132 -0.46 3.36 0.83
CA SER A 132 -1.71 3.11 1.54
C SER A 132 -1.74 1.67 2.05
N ILE A 133 -2.52 1.42 3.11
CA ILE A 133 -2.62 0.09 3.73
C ILE A 133 -3.14 -0.99 2.77
N GLY A 134 -3.98 -0.62 1.81
CA GLY A 134 -4.57 -1.53 0.82
C GLY A 134 -3.72 -1.72 -0.44
N ASP A 135 -2.56 -1.09 -0.53
CA ASP A 135 -1.72 -1.19 -1.73
C ASP A 135 -1.14 -2.61 -1.86
N ALA A 136 -1.26 -3.18 -3.05
CA ALA A 136 -0.64 -4.45 -3.38
C ALA A 136 0.86 -4.31 -3.73
N GLY A 137 1.28 -3.11 -4.14
CA GLY A 137 2.65 -2.83 -4.58
C GLY A 137 3.32 -1.75 -3.74
N ALA A 138 4.51 -2.03 -3.22
CA ALA A 138 5.38 -1.03 -2.59
C ALA A 138 6.12 -0.24 -3.67
N ASP A 139 6.09 1.09 -3.59
CA ASP A 139 6.80 1.95 -4.55
C ASP A 139 8.32 1.77 -4.47
N ILE A 140 8.96 1.73 -5.64
CA ILE A 140 10.41 1.66 -5.83
C ILE A 140 10.91 3.03 -6.29
N TYR A 141 11.97 3.49 -5.66
CA TYR A 141 12.53 4.82 -5.88
C TYR A 141 13.86 4.74 -6.64
N SER A 142 14.08 5.72 -7.53
CA SER A 142 15.39 5.93 -8.14
C SER A 142 16.40 6.44 -7.11
N ASN A 143 17.60 5.87 -7.10
CA ASN A 143 18.71 6.37 -6.27
C ASN A 143 19.69 7.27 -7.05
N GLU A 144 19.34 7.60 -8.29
CA GLU A 144 20.17 8.40 -9.20
C GLU A 144 19.33 9.30 -10.11
N ASP A 145 19.96 10.34 -10.63
CA ASP A 145 19.44 11.12 -11.75
C ASP A 145 19.79 10.39 -13.05
N ALA A 146 18.82 10.26 -13.97
CA ALA A 146 19.02 9.62 -15.26
C ALA A 146 18.22 10.31 -16.37
N VAL A 147 18.69 10.20 -17.61
CA VAL A 147 17.96 10.63 -18.80
C VAL A 147 17.81 9.45 -19.73
N VAL A 148 16.58 8.99 -19.93
CA VAL A 148 16.26 7.86 -20.81
C VAL A 148 15.83 8.42 -22.18
N LYS A 149 16.65 8.23 -23.21
CA LYS A 149 16.36 8.72 -24.56
C LYS A 149 15.24 7.90 -25.23
N PRO A 150 14.57 8.44 -26.25
CA PRO A 150 13.61 7.65 -27.04
C PRO A 150 14.21 6.35 -27.56
N GLY A 151 13.49 5.23 -27.34
CA GLY A 151 13.92 3.89 -27.72
C GLY A 151 15.00 3.27 -26.81
N GLU A 152 15.55 4.02 -25.87
CA GLU A 152 16.60 3.54 -24.97
C GLU A 152 16.04 2.63 -23.88
N THR A 153 16.80 1.58 -23.58
CA THR A 153 16.60 0.71 -22.41
C THR A 153 17.81 0.83 -21.50
N MET A 154 17.58 1.09 -20.23
CA MET A 154 18.65 1.19 -19.24
C MET A 154 18.20 0.68 -17.87
N ILE A 155 19.18 0.39 -17.01
CA ILE A 155 18.91 0.06 -15.60
C ILE A 155 18.97 1.33 -14.79
N ILE A 156 17.95 1.54 -13.95
CA ILE A 156 17.95 2.59 -12.92
C ILE A 156 18.23 1.91 -11.56
N HIS A 157 19.26 2.39 -10.90
CA HIS A 157 19.68 1.90 -9.60
C HIS A 157 18.75 2.37 -8.50
N THR A 158 18.39 1.47 -7.57
CA THR A 158 17.47 1.79 -6.46
C THR A 158 18.20 2.03 -5.14
N GLY A 159 19.48 1.67 -5.07
CA GLY A 159 20.28 1.77 -3.85
C GLY A 159 19.90 0.77 -2.76
N VAL A 160 19.07 -0.25 -3.04
CA VAL A 160 18.65 -1.24 -2.05
C VAL A 160 18.95 -2.67 -2.47
N LYS A 161 19.34 -3.48 -1.49
CA LYS A 161 19.40 -4.95 -1.56
C LYS A 161 18.35 -5.51 -0.62
N MET A 162 17.91 -6.76 -0.86
CA MET A 162 16.91 -7.37 0.00
C MET A 162 17.17 -8.85 0.27
N ILE A 163 16.60 -9.34 1.38
CA ILE A 163 16.51 -10.77 1.69
C ILE A 163 15.03 -11.14 1.64
N ILE A 164 14.68 -11.95 0.68
CA ILE A 164 13.34 -12.50 0.48
C ILE A 164 13.32 -13.91 1.09
N PRO A 165 12.33 -14.27 1.91
CA PRO A 165 12.19 -15.62 2.45
C PRO A 165 12.01 -16.68 1.36
N GLY A 166 12.43 -17.92 1.63
CA GLY A 166 12.15 -19.04 0.74
C GLY A 166 10.65 -19.23 0.51
N GLY A 167 10.28 -19.59 -0.71
CA GLY A 167 8.86 -19.71 -1.11
C GLY A 167 8.20 -18.42 -1.57
N TYR A 168 8.95 -17.30 -1.60
CA TYR A 168 8.48 -16.01 -2.12
C TYR A 168 9.43 -15.46 -3.18
N ARG A 169 8.92 -14.54 -3.99
CA ARG A 169 9.65 -13.69 -4.92
C ARG A 169 9.11 -12.27 -4.86
N ILE A 170 9.85 -11.32 -5.42
CA ILE A 170 9.34 -9.99 -5.71
C ILE A 170 9.13 -9.87 -7.22
N SER A 171 7.94 -9.40 -7.62
CA SER A 171 7.65 -8.96 -8.98
C SER A 171 7.81 -7.46 -9.07
N VAL A 172 8.67 -6.99 -9.98
CA VAL A 172 8.84 -5.56 -10.30
C VAL A 172 7.91 -5.22 -11.44
N VAL A 173 6.93 -4.35 -11.17
CA VAL A 173 5.87 -3.98 -12.11
C VAL A 173 5.80 -2.47 -12.35
N PRO A 174 5.24 -2.02 -13.49
CA PRO A 174 5.07 -0.60 -13.77
C PRO A 174 4.07 0.05 -12.80
N ARG A 175 4.26 1.35 -12.56
CA ARG A 175 3.25 2.20 -11.94
C ARG A 175 2.26 2.70 -13.00
N SER A 176 0.96 2.59 -12.73
CA SER A 176 -0.11 2.97 -13.66
C SER A 176 0.00 4.44 -14.10
N GLY A 177 0.25 5.35 -13.15
CA GLY A 177 0.40 6.78 -13.43
C GLY A 177 1.60 7.10 -14.34
N MET A 178 2.74 6.43 -14.11
CA MET A 178 3.92 6.60 -14.95
C MET A 178 3.66 6.03 -16.36
N SER A 179 3.06 4.85 -16.43
CA SER A 179 2.72 4.20 -17.70
C SER A 179 1.70 4.99 -18.53
N LEU A 180 0.75 5.66 -17.89
CA LEU A 180 -0.27 6.44 -18.59
C LEU A 180 0.25 7.79 -19.07
N LYS A 181 1.04 8.47 -18.23
CA LYS A 181 1.43 9.88 -18.45
C LYS A 181 2.77 10.05 -19.15
N THR A 182 3.57 8.98 -19.26
CA THR A 182 4.92 9.04 -19.84
C THR A 182 5.15 7.88 -20.82
N GLY A 183 6.23 7.97 -21.58
CA GLY A 183 6.70 6.87 -22.42
C GLY A 183 7.45 5.76 -21.65
N ILE A 184 7.67 5.92 -20.34
CA ILE A 184 8.50 4.99 -19.57
C ILE A 184 7.73 3.71 -19.23
N ARG A 185 8.40 2.59 -19.48
CA ARG A 185 7.92 1.22 -19.18
C ARG A 185 8.97 0.47 -18.39
N VAL A 186 8.55 -0.50 -17.60
CA VAL A 186 9.45 -1.54 -17.07
C VAL A 186 9.63 -2.57 -18.18
N ALA A 187 10.83 -2.63 -18.76
CA ALA A 187 11.07 -3.35 -20.01
C ALA A 187 10.83 -4.88 -19.92
N ASN A 188 11.10 -5.46 -18.76
CA ASN A 188 10.93 -6.88 -18.47
C ASN A 188 9.73 -7.17 -17.56
N ALA A 189 8.72 -6.29 -17.50
CA ALA A 189 7.57 -6.47 -16.62
C ALA A 189 6.76 -7.73 -16.92
N PRO A 190 6.42 -8.54 -15.90
CA PRO A 190 6.87 -8.45 -14.52
C PRO A 190 8.33 -8.91 -14.34
N GLY A 191 9.19 -8.01 -13.86
CA GLY A 191 10.58 -8.36 -13.52
C GLY A 191 10.61 -9.28 -12.31
N THR A 192 11.42 -10.32 -12.31
CA THR A 192 11.49 -11.29 -11.22
C THR A 192 12.75 -11.09 -10.38
N VAL A 193 12.57 -10.92 -9.06
CA VAL A 193 13.65 -10.97 -8.08
C VAL A 193 13.46 -12.19 -7.21
N ASP A 194 14.34 -13.16 -7.38
CA ASP A 194 14.30 -14.44 -6.68
C ASP A 194 14.72 -14.31 -5.21
N CYS A 195 14.26 -15.24 -4.36
CA CYS A 195 14.64 -15.27 -2.95
C CYS A 195 16.14 -15.49 -2.70
N THR A 196 16.88 -15.92 -3.71
CA THR A 196 18.35 -16.11 -3.66
C THR A 196 19.14 -14.90 -4.20
N TYR A 197 18.48 -13.91 -4.80
CA TYR A 197 19.14 -12.72 -5.31
C TYR A 197 19.68 -11.85 -4.16
N ARG A 198 20.94 -11.40 -4.26
CA ARG A 198 21.63 -10.66 -3.19
C ARG A 198 22.31 -9.38 -3.66
N ASN A 199 22.21 -9.06 -4.95
CA ASN A 199 22.73 -7.81 -5.47
C ASN A 199 21.72 -6.67 -5.31
N GLU A 200 22.14 -5.47 -5.65
CA GLU A 200 21.27 -4.31 -5.72
C GLU A 200 20.12 -4.53 -6.72
N VAL A 201 18.92 -4.15 -6.34
CA VAL A 201 17.77 -4.17 -7.24
C VAL A 201 17.88 -3.01 -8.22
N GLY A 202 17.87 -3.33 -9.50
CA GLY A 202 17.78 -2.36 -10.58
C GLY A 202 16.44 -2.48 -11.31
N VAL A 203 15.87 -1.35 -11.70
CA VAL A 203 14.67 -1.31 -12.52
C VAL A 203 15.09 -1.11 -13.98
N ILE A 204 14.78 -2.08 -14.84
CA ILE A 204 15.05 -1.97 -16.28
C ILE A 204 13.92 -1.16 -16.90
N VAL A 205 14.23 0.09 -17.26
CA VAL A 205 13.27 0.99 -17.89
C VAL A 205 13.51 1.07 -19.39
N TRP A 206 12.43 1.29 -20.14
CA TRP A 206 12.44 1.54 -21.57
C TRP A 206 11.59 2.77 -21.89
N ASN A 207 12.14 3.70 -22.64
CA ASN A 207 11.40 4.86 -23.10
C ASN A 207 10.77 4.58 -24.48
N THR A 208 9.47 4.37 -24.50
CA THR A 208 8.67 4.16 -25.72
C THR A 208 8.13 5.46 -26.31
N GLY A 209 8.41 6.61 -25.66
CA GLY A 209 7.99 7.93 -26.12
C GLY A 209 8.91 8.50 -27.18
N SER A 210 8.56 9.68 -27.70
CA SER A 210 9.33 10.41 -28.70
C SER A 210 10.34 11.39 -28.12
N GLU A 211 10.24 11.70 -26.84
CA GLU A 211 11.08 12.67 -26.13
C GLU A 211 11.93 12.02 -25.04
N PRO A 212 13.12 12.56 -24.73
CA PRO A 212 13.90 12.12 -23.59
C PRO A 212 13.11 12.28 -22.28
N TYR A 213 13.16 11.29 -21.42
CA TYR A 213 12.52 11.34 -20.11
C TYR A 213 13.56 11.49 -19.02
N VAL A 214 13.38 12.50 -18.15
CA VAL A 214 14.28 12.76 -17.03
C VAL A 214 13.72 12.08 -15.79
N ILE A 215 14.50 11.17 -15.20
CA ILE A 215 14.28 10.57 -13.90
C ILE A 215 15.16 11.30 -12.90
N LYS A 216 14.58 11.73 -11.80
CA LYS A 216 15.30 12.32 -10.67
C LYS A 216 15.46 11.32 -9.55
N LYS A 217 16.56 11.45 -8.81
CA LYS A 217 16.73 10.72 -7.55
C LYS A 217 15.55 10.96 -6.63
N GLY A 218 14.98 9.87 -6.08
CA GLY A 218 13.78 9.90 -5.28
C GLY A 218 12.46 9.77 -6.07
N ASP A 219 12.50 9.79 -7.39
CA ASP A 219 11.31 9.51 -8.20
C ASP A 219 10.85 8.06 -8.02
N ARG A 220 9.55 7.87 -7.94
CA ARG A 220 8.92 6.54 -7.91
C ARG A 220 8.83 5.98 -9.32
N ILE A 221 9.67 4.99 -9.63
CA ILE A 221 9.90 4.48 -11.00
C ILE A 221 9.20 3.15 -11.29
N ALA A 222 8.87 2.37 -10.28
CA ALA A 222 8.20 1.07 -10.38
C ALA A 222 7.52 0.72 -9.06
N GLN A 223 6.92 -0.47 -8.98
CA GLN A 223 6.38 -1.06 -7.76
C GLN A 223 6.90 -2.48 -7.59
N MET A 224 7.05 -2.93 -6.32
CA MET A 224 7.33 -4.34 -5.99
C MET A 224 6.07 -4.97 -5.40
N ILE A 225 5.75 -6.17 -5.90
CA ILE A 225 4.68 -7.02 -5.36
C ILE A 225 5.32 -8.28 -4.80
N LEU A 226 5.00 -8.61 -3.55
CA LEU A 226 5.42 -9.88 -2.95
C LEU A 226 4.48 -10.99 -3.39
N GLU A 227 5.04 -12.07 -3.90
CA GLU A 227 4.28 -13.22 -4.41
C GLU A 227 4.82 -14.54 -3.85
N GLN A 228 3.93 -15.48 -3.57
CA GLN A 228 4.32 -16.85 -3.27
C GLN A 228 4.77 -17.58 -4.54
N THR A 229 5.78 -18.43 -4.40
CA THR A 229 6.34 -19.19 -5.51
C THR A 229 6.33 -20.69 -5.21
N PRO A 230 5.19 -21.38 -5.34
CA PRO A 230 5.18 -22.82 -5.31
C PRO A 230 6.09 -23.36 -6.43
N LYS A 231 6.79 -24.45 -6.17
CA LYS A 231 7.63 -25.11 -7.17
C LYS A 231 6.82 -26.18 -7.88
N MET A 232 6.82 -26.15 -9.22
CA MET A 232 6.27 -27.27 -9.97
C MET A 232 7.22 -28.47 -9.85
N GLN A 233 6.62 -29.64 -9.67
CA GLN A 233 7.31 -30.94 -9.85
C GLN A 233 6.94 -31.42 -11.24
N ALA A 234 7.86 -31.27 -12.18
CA ALA A 234 7.64 -31.75 -13.54
C ALA A 234 7.59 -33.27 -13.56
N GLN A 235 6.57 -33.83 -14.19
CA GLN A 235 6.39 -35.23 -14.41
C GLN A 235 6.03 -35.45 -15.89
N GLU A 236 6.81 -36.27 -16.59
CA GLU A 236 6.46 -36.68 -17.94
C GLU A 236 5.42 -37.81 -17.88
N ILE A 237 4.35 -37.66 -18.66
CA ILE A 237 3.30 -38.68 -18.83
C ILE A 237 3.15 -38.99 -20.32
N SER A 238 2.58 -40.16 -20.64
CA SER A 238 2.25 -40.50 -22.03
C SER A 238 1.08 -39.68 -22.56
N GLU A 239 0.95 -39.57 -23.89
CA GLU A 239 -0.18 -38.96 -24.56
C GLU A 239 -1.52 -39.64 -24.18
N GLU A 240 -1.51 -40.97 -24.09
CA GLU A 240 -2.67 -41.75 -23.65
C GLU A 240 -3.11 -41.39 -22.20
N GLU A 241 -2.16 -41.14 -21.33
CA GLU A 241 -2.44 -40.69 -19.96
C GLU A 241 -2.92 -39.24 -19.95
N PHE A 242 -2.32 -38.37 -20.77
CA PHE A 242 -2.72 -36.97 -20.91
C PHE A 242 -4.17 -36.82 -21.37
N GLU A 243 -4.60 -37.62 -22.35
CA GLU A 243 -5.96 -37.64 -22.86
C GLU A 243 -7.02 -37.92 -21.77
N LYS A 244 -6.68 -38.66 -20.72
CA LYS A 244 -7.58 -38.94 -19.58
C LYS A 244 -7.90 -37.71 -18.74
N TYR A 245 -7.06 -36.67 -18.80
CA TYR A 245 -7.24 -35.40 -18.10
C TYR A 245 -7.84 -34.31 -18.99
N SER A 246 -8.00 -34.57 -20.29
CA SER A 246 -8.45 -33.57 -21.23
C SER A 246 -9.95 -33.27 -21.05
N THR A 247 -10.26 -32.11 -20.46
CA THR A 247 -11.52 -31.41 -20.76
C THR A 247 -11.19 -30.46 -21.92
N ASP A 248 -11.26 -30.98 -23.14
CA ASP A 248 -10.92 -30.19 -24.32
C ASP A 248 -11.86 -28.99 -24.46
N ARG A 249 -11.32 -27.79 -24.43
CA ARG A 249 -12.03 -26.56 -24.80
C ARG A 249 -12.18 -26.41 -26.32
N GLY A 250 -11.61 -27.36 -27.09
CA GLY A 250 -11.73 -27.44 -28.54
C GLY A 250 -10.98 -26.38 -29.33
N ALA A 251 -10.38 -25.37 -28.70
CA ALA A 251 -9.70 -24.34 -29.47
C ALA A 251 -8.88 -23.37 -28.59
N GLY A 252 -7.81 -22.85 -29.13
CA GLY A 252 -6.93 -21.82 -28.57
C GLY A 252 -6.81 -20.61 -29.48
N PHE A 253 -5.95 -19.65 -29.13
CA PHE A 253 -5.55 -18.51 -29.96
C PHE A 253 -6.71 -17.63 -30.48
N GLY A 254 -7.72 -17.37 -29.63
CA GLY A 254 -8.82 -16.44 -29.95
C GLY A 254 -10.02 -17.06 -30.66
N SER A 255 -10.13 -18.39 -30.67
CA SER A 255 -11.26 -19.12 -31.23
C SER A 255 -12.61 -18.89 -30.54
N SER A 256 -12.63 -18.24 -29.37
CA SER A 256 -13.84 -17.89 -28.64
C SER A 256 -14.52 -16.61 -29.15
N GLY A 257 -14.07 -16.08 -30.28
CA GLY A 257 -14.71 -14.95 -30.97
C GLY A 257 -14.44 -13.58 -30.30
N ARG A 258 -14.68 -12.55 -31.09
CA ARG A 258 -14.85 -11.17 -30.63
C ARG A 258 -16.27 -10.98 -30.10
#